data_758af1b12b5cf7496d3dca8acca04289
#
_entry.id   758af1b12b5cf7496d3dca8acca04289
#
_cell.length_a   1.000
_cell.length_b   1.000
_cell.length_c   1.000
_cell.angle_alpha   90.00
_cell.angle_beta   90.00
_cell.angle_gamma   90.00
#
_symmetry.space_group_name_H-M   'P 1'
#
loop_
_entity.id
_entity.type
_entity.pdbx_description
1 polymer ?
#
loop_
_entity_poly.entity_id
_entity_poly.type
_entity_poly.pdbx_seq_one_letter_code
_entity_poly.pdbx_strand_id
1 'polypeptide(L)'
;MGEYIDEYIDFLKEKKMSDNTVDAYSRDLKRFSNFLIERNENILKINVITLMAFTQELKKKGKANSSIARNIVSIRNFYKYLIRKNIIHEEPTINYEMPKIQHNIPEILTVGEVDRLLSSPDLINNKGIRDKAMLELMYAAGLKVNELLSLTIFDVNLKLSYIKCVGTKKRRGLFQLALMPSNI
;
A
#
# COMPACT_ATOMS: atom_id res chain seq x y z
N MET A 1 4.48 -19.00 18.48
CA MET A 1 4.69 -17.60 17.99
C MET A 1 3.94 -17.36 16.69
N GLY A 2 3.99 -18.27 15.71
CA GLY A 2 3.23 -18.18 14.45
C GLY A 2 1.72 -18.15 14.66
N GLU A 3 1.19 -18.98 15.53
CA GLU A 3 -0.24 -19.11 15.81
C GLU A 3 -0.94 -17.76 16.11
N TYR A 4 -0.39 -16.94 17.02
CA TYR A 4 -0.94 -15.61 17.32
C TYR A 4 -0.92 -14.65 16.12
N ILE A 5 0.09 -14.77 15.25
CA ILE A 5 0.16 -13.95 14.04
C ILE A 5 -0.89 -14.41 13.05
N ASP A 6 -1.05 -15.72 12.86
CA ASP A 6 -2.02 -16.30 11.94
C ASP A 6 -3.46 -15.97 12.37
N GLU A 7 -3.78 -16.09 13.67
CA GLU A 7 -5.07 -15.65 14.22
C GLU A 7 -5.33 -14.15 13.98
N TYR A 8 -4.30 -13.31 14.15
CA TYR A 8 -4.43 -11.89 13.88
C TYR A 8 -4.68 -11.60 12.40
N ILE A 9 -4.00 -12.31 11.51
CA ILE A 9 -4.20 -12.15 10.06
C ILE A 9 -5.62 -12.56 9.67
N ASP A 10 -6.16 -13.64 10.23
CA ASP A 10 -7.53 -14.07 9.98
C ASP A 10 -8.54 -13.06 10.54
N PHE A 11 -8.30 -12.51 11.73
CA PHE A 11 -9.08 -11.39 12.27
C PHE A 11 -9.10 -10.17 11.32
N LEU A 12 -7.98 -9.82 10.68
CA LEU A 12 -7.95 -8.71 9.72
C LEU A 12 -8.80 -9.02 8.47
N LYS A 13 -8.80 -10.27 7.99
CA LYS A 13 -9.66 -10.71 6.88
C LYS A 13 -11.14 -10.64 7.25
N GLU A 14 -11.51 -11.10 8.44
CA GLU A 14 -12.90 -11.01 8.98
C GLU A 14 -13.36 -9.55 9.07
N LYS A 15 -12.45 -8.63 9.44
CA LYS A 15 -12.68 -7.18 9.44
C LYS A 15 -12.76 -6.56 8.04
N LYS A 16 -12.66 -7.38 6.99
CA LYS A 16 -12.70 -6.95 5.58
C LYS A 16 -11.65 -5.87 5.26
N MET A 17 -10.48 -5.99 5.89
CA MET A 17 -9.33 -5.17 5.49
C MET A 17 -8.93 -5.52 4.06
N SER A 18 -8.36 -4.56 3.33
CA SER A 18 -7.90 -4.83 1.96
C SER A 18 -6.80 -5.88 1.93
N ASP A 19 -6.77 -6.74 0.90
CA ASP A 19 -5.75 -7.78 0.72
C ASP A 19 -4.34 -7.19 0.81
N ASN A 20 -4.10 -6.04 0.18
CA ASN A 20 -2.82 -5.33 0.28
C ASN A 20 -2.43 -4.98 1.72
N THR A 21 -3.41 -4.63 2.58
CA THR A 21 -3.16 -4.33 4.00
C THR A 21 -2.84 -5.60 4.77
N VAL A 22 -3.62 -6.66 4.55
CA VAL A 22 -3.42 -7.97 5.18
C VAL A 22 -2.04 -8.52 4.83
N ASP A 23 -1.67 -8.51 3.56
CA ASP A 23 -0.36 -8.95 3.07
C ASP A 23 0.79 -8.12 3.63
N ALA A 24 0.62 -6.79 3.70
CA ALA A 24 1.63 -5.91 4.27
C ALA A 24 1.87 -6.22 5.75
N TYR A 25 0.81 -6.37 6.53
CA TYR A 25 0.89 -6.69 7.95
C TYR A 25 1.47 -8.09 8.18
N SER A 26 1.05 -9.07 7.38
CA SER A 26 1.63 -10.43 7.43
C SER A 26 3.15 -10.41 7.20
N ARG A 27 3.62 -9.72 6.16
CA ARG A 27 5.05 -9.60 5.88
C ARG A 27 5.82 -8.89 7.00
N ASP A 28 5.24 -7.83 7.58
CA ASP A 28 5.88 -7.07 8.64
C ASP A 28 5.98 -7.91 9.93
N LEU A 29 4.90 -8.60 10.31
CA LEU A 29 4.87 -9.44 11.50
C LEU A 29 5.75 -10.68 11.37
N LYS A 30 5.80 -11.31 10.19
CA LYS A 30 6.75 -12.41 9.91
C LYS A 30 8.20 -11.95 10.06
N ARG A 31 8.54 -10.76 9.57
CA ARG A 31 9.88 -10.19 9.73
C ARG A 31 10.21 -9.95 11.21
N PHE A 32 9.27 -9.43 11.97
CA PHE A 32 9.44 -9.22 13.40
C PHE A 32 9.56 -10.55 14.16
N SER A 33 8.73 -11.54 13.85
CA SER A 33 8.81 -12.88 14.42
C SER A 33 10.18 -13.54 14.18
N ASN A 34 10.71 -13.45 12.96
CA ASN A 34 12.04 -14.00 12.65
C ASN A 34 13.12 -13.30 13.47
N PHE A 35 13.07 -11.98 13.60
CA PHE A 35 13.99 -11.22 14.44
C PHE A 35 13.94 -11.71 15.91
N LEU A 36 12.74 -11.95 16.45
CA LEU A 36 12.61 -12.45 17.83
C LEU A 36 13.13 -13.88 17.97
N ILE A 37 12.92 -14.76 16.98
CA ILE A 37 13.44 -16.14 16.98
C ILE A 37 14.97 -16.14 17.00
N GLU A 38 15.62 -15.32 16.16
CA GLU A 38 17.08 -15.18 16.13
C GLU A 38 17.69 -14.74 17.48
N ARG A 39 16.88 -14.04 18.30
CA ARG A 39 17.29 -13.54 19.62
C ARG A 39 16.78 -14.38 20.79
N ASN A 40 16.09 -15.49 20.52
CA ASN A 40 15.41 -16.31 21.53
C ASN A 40 14.44 -15.49 22.43
N GLU A 41 13.83 -14.43 21.88
CA GLU A 41 12.87 -13.57 22.59
C GLU A 41 11.43 -14.07 22.40
N ASN A 42 10.60 -13.95 23.46
CA ASN A 42 9.20 -14.36 23.42
C ASN A 42 8.32 -13.18 22.94
N ILE A 43 7.51 -13.40 21.92
CA ILE A 43 6.60 -12.38 21.33
C ILE A 43 5.61 -11.80 22.35
N LEU A 44 5.26 -12.53 23.43
CA LEU A 44 4.36 -12.04 24.47
C LEU A 44 5.07 -11.24 25.58
N LYS A 45 6.41 -11.19 25.58
CA LYS A 45 7.22 -10.57 26.64
C LYS A 45 8.22 -9.55 26.11
N ILE A 46 7.96 -8.96 24.95
CA ILE A 46 8.83 -7.91 24.41
C ILE A 46 8.65 -6.61 25.19
N ASN A 47 9.62 -5.72 25.02
CA ASN A 47 9.61 -4.38 25.58
C ASN A 47 10.10 -3.34 24.55
N VAL A 48 10.21 -2.09 24.97
CA VAL A 48 10.66 -1.00 24.10
C VAL A 48 12.09 -1.20 23.60
N ILE A 49 12.95 -1.86 24.36
CA ILE A 49 14.35 -2.14 23.97
C ILE A 49 14.37 -3.13 22.80
N THR A 50 13.52 -4.16 22.82
CA THR A 50 13.35 -5.11 21.71
C THR A 50 12.94 -4.36 20.43
N LEU A 51 11.99 -3.42 20.51
CA LEU A 51 11.57 -2.62 19.36
C LEU A 51 12.68 -1.70 18.84
N MET A 52 13.45 -1.09 19.74
CA MET A 52 14.61 -0.29 19.36
C MET A 52 15.65 -1.12 18.61
N ALA A 53 15.97 -2.31 19.11
CA ALA A 53 16.90 -3.24 18.46
C ALA A 53 16.39 -3.67 17.08
N PHE A 54 15.11 -4.01 16.95
CA PHE A 54 14.50 -4.37 15.68
C PHE A 54 14.58 -3.23 14.66
N THR A 55 14.23 -2.01 15.06
CA THR A 55 14.29 -0.86 14.15
C THR A 55 15.71 -0.48 13.77
N GLN A 56 16.66 -0.65 14.67
CA GLN A 56 18.08 -0.45 14.37
C GLN A 56 18.57 -1.47 13.34
N GLU A 57 18.14 -2.73 13.44
CA GLU A 57 18.45 -3.76 12.45
C GLU A 57 17.86 -3.42 11.08
N LEU A 58 16.60 -2.95 11.04
CA LEU A 58 15.98 -2.50 9.79
C LEU A 58 16.75 -1.35 9.14
N LYS A 59 17.25 -0.40 9.95
CA LYS A 59 18.11 0.69 9.47
C LYS A 59 19.42 0.18 8.89
N LYS A 60 20.09 -0.76 9.60
CA LYS A 60 21.33 -1.41 9.11
C LYS A 60 21.10 -2.14 7.78
N LYS A 61 19.91 -2.71 7.57
CA LYS A 61 19.49 -3.35 6.31
C LYS A 61 19.05 -2.32 5.23
N GLY A 62 19.28 -1.02 5.43
CA GLY A 62 18.98 0.03 4.45
C GLY A 62 17.49 0.34 4.27
N LYS A 63 16.61 -0.01 5.22
CA LYS A 63 15.18 0.31 5.11
C LYS A 63 14.91 1.79 5.37
N ALA A 64 14.08 2.40 4.50
CA ALA A 64 13.64 3.78 4.66
C ALA A 64 12.83 3.97 5.95
N ASN A 65 12.90 5.16 6.57
CA ASN A 65 12.17 5.49 7.79
C ASN A 65 10.65 5.27 7.65
N SER A 66 10.06 5.55 6.49
CA SER A 66 8.64 5.28 6.21
C SER A 66 8.30 3.79 6.29
N SER A 67 9.17 2.92 5.76
CA SER A 67 9.01 1.47 5.85
C SER A 67 9.16 0.97 7.29
N ILE A 68 10.09 1.53 8.06
CA ILE A 68 10.30 1.20 9.48
C ILE A 68 9.06 1.61 10.27
N ALA A 69 8.57 2.85 10.08
CA ALA A 69 7.37 3.33 10.74
C ALA A 69 6.16 2.45 10.45
N ARG A 70 5.97 2.00 9.19
CA ARG A 70 4.90 1.08 8.83
C ARG A 70 5.03 -0.27 9.56
N ASN A 71 6.25 -0.82 9.66
CA ASN A 71 6.48 -2.05 10.44
C ASN A 71 6.05 -1.87 11.90
N ILE A 72 6.40 -0.74 12.54
CA ILE A 72 6.00 -0.48 13.92
C ILE A 72 4.47 -0.31 14.05
N VAL A 73 3.81 0.31 13.07
CA VAL A 73 2.33 0.39 13.06
C VAL A 73 1.71 -1.01 12.98
N SER A 74 2.24 -1.91 12.15
CA SER A 74 1.76 -3.29 12.06
C SER A 74 1.93 -4.02 13.39
N ILE A 75 3.09 -3.90 14.03
CA ILE A 75 3.40 -4.50 15.33
C ILE A 75 2.48 -3.92 16.42
N ARG A 76 2.30 -2.58 16.46
CA ARG A 76 1.42 -1.91 17.43
C ARG A 76 -0.02 -2.41 17.32
N ASN A 77 -0.54 -2.53 16.11
CA ASN A 77 -1.89 -3.03 15.89
C ASN A 77 -2.05 -4.51 16.29
N PHE A 78 -1.02 -5.31 16.08
CA PHE A 78 -0.98 -6.70 16.55
C PHE A 78 -1.04 -6.76 18.10
N TYR A 79 -0.23 -5.97 18.81
CA TYR A 79 -0.28 -5.97 20.28
C TYR A 79 -1.60 -5.44 20.83
N LYS A 80 -2.22 -4.44 20.18
CA LYS A 80 -3.58 -4.00 20.51
C LYS A 80 -4.62 -5.14 20.33
N TYR A 81 -4.43 -5.99 19.34
CA TYR A 81 -5.28 -7.17 19.17
C TYR A 81 -5.07 -8.17 20.31
N LEU A 82 -3.83 -8.46 20.71
CA LEU A 82 -3.53 -9.37 21.83
C LEU A 82 -4.14 -8.88 23.16
N ILE A 83 -4.11 -7.56 23.41
CA ILE A 83 -4.77 -6.96 24.58
C ILE A 83 -6.29 -7.18 24.51
N ARG A 84 -6.92 -6.94 23.36
CA ARG A 84 -8.37 -7.16 23.18
C ARG A 84 -8.78 -8.61 23.40
N LYS A 85 -7.88 -9.54 23.15
CA LYS A 85 -8.08 -10.98 23.41
C LYS A 85 -7.71 -11.40 24.83
N ASN A 86 -7.31 -10.47 25.70
CA ASN A 86 -6.81 -10.71 27.06
C ASN A 86 -5.61 -11.68 27.11
N ILE A 87 -4.80 -11.76 26.04
CA ILE A 87 -3.59 -12.58 25.98
C ILE A 87 -2.43 -11.87 26.70
N ILE A 88 -2.38 -10.55 26.61
CA ILE A 88 -1.46 -9.67 27.34
C ILE A 88 -2.24 -8.53 27.99
N HIS A 89 -1.67 -7.92 29.04
CA HIS A 89 -2.34 -6.85 29.80
C HIS A 89 -1.75 -5.47 29.51
N GLU A 90 -0.53 -5.39 29.01
CA GLU A 90 0.17 -4.14 28.73
C GLU A 90 0.60 -4.04 27.27
N GLU A 91 0.55 -2.82 26.73
CA GLU A 91 0.99 -2.55 25.34
C GLU A 91 2.50 -2.27 25.33
N PRO A 92 3.35 -3.18 24.85
CA PRO A 92 4.81 -3.01 24.88
C PRO A 92 5.30 -1.92 23.92
N THR A 93 4.42 -1.40 23.06
CA THR A 93 4.77 -0.40 22.04
C THR A 93 4.44 1.04 22.45
N ILE A 94 3.81 1.24 23.61
CA ILE A 94 3.25 2.55 24.02
C ILE A 94 4.32 3.63 24.13
N ASN A 95 5.48 3.27 24.70
CA ASN A 95 6.60 4.20 24.92
C ASN A 95 7.62 4.22 23.79
N TYR A 96 7.30 3.60 22.65
CA TYR A 96 8.19 3.61 21.50
C TYR A 96 7.94 4.86 20.64
N GLU A 97 8.96 5.70 20.50
CA GLU A 97 8.92 6.88 19.64
C GLU A 97 9.10 6.48 18.17
N MET A 98 8.16 6.89 17.33
CA MET A 98 8.20 6.62 15.90
C MET A 98 9.36 7.37 15.23
N PRO A 99 10.06 6.73 14.27
CA PRO A 99 11.08 7.43 13.51
C PRO A 99 10.46 8.61 12.73
N LYS A 100 11.13 9.75 12.75
CA LYS A 100 10.69 10.93 11.99
C LYS A 100 10.74 10.60 10.49
N ILE A 101 9.61 10.77 9.83
CA ILE A 101 9.48 10.62 8.38
C ILE A 101 9.66 12.00 7.76
N GLN A 102 10.68 12.15 6.93
CA GLN A 102 10.79 13.34 6.08
C GLN A 102 9.78 13.20 4.94
N HIS A 103 8.85 14.11 4.87
CA HIS A 103 7.92 14.23 3.74
C HIS A 103 8.61 15.06 2.65
N ASN A 104 9.23 14.39 1.70
CA ASN A 104 9.67 15.07 0.49
C ASN A 104 8.44 15.40 -0.36
N ILE A 105 8.36 16.64 -0.83
CA ILE A 105 7.35 17.01 -1.82
C ILE A 105 7.65 16.19 -3.09
N PRO A 106 6.66 15.45 -3.62
CA PRO A 106 6.88 14.69 -4.85
C PRO A 106 7.30 15.62 -5.99
N GLU A 107 8.29 15.22 -6.76
CA GLU A 107 8.59 15.90 -8.02
C GLU A 107 7.41 15.69 -8.99
N ILE A 108 7.01 16.78 -9.64
CA ILE A 108 5.95 16.79 -10.64
C ILE A 108 6.57 16.83 -12.03
N LEU A 109 6.03 16.02 -12.92
CA LEU A 109 6.44 16.04 -14.33
C LEU A 109 5.96 17.34 -14.98
N THR A 110 6.79 17.93 -15.81
CA THR A 110 6.41 19.01 -16.71
C THR A 110 5.49 18.49 -17.82
N VAL A 111 4.73 19.36 -18.48
CA VAL A 111 3.87 18.99 -19.60
C VAL A 111 4.64 18.23 -20.69
N GLY A 112 5.83 18.72 -21.05
CA GLY A 112 6.67 18.06 -22.05
C GLY A 112 7.20 16.69 -21.63
N GLU A 113 7.38 16.42 -20.34
CA GLU A 113 7.73 15.09 -19.82
C GLU A 113 6.54 14.14 -19.85
N VAL A 114 5.36 14.66 -19.54
CA VAL A 114 4.10 13.90 -19.67
C VAL A 114 3.86 13.52 -21.12
N ASP A 115 4.00 14.45 -22.06
CA ASP A 115 3.80 14.17 -23.50
C ASP A 115 4.78 13.09 -24.00
N ARG A 116 6.04 13.15 -23.56
CA ARG A 116 7.04 12.11 -23.88
C ARG A 116 6.67 10.75 -23.28
N LEU A 117 6.21 10.74 -22.04
CA LEU A 117 5.77 9.53 -21.37
C LEU A 117 4.56 8.90 -22.09
N LEU A 118 3.56 9.72 -22.41
CA LEU A 118 2.36 9.28 -23.14
C LEU A 118 2.69 8.78 -24.55
N SER A 119 3.71 9.34 -25.20
CA SER A 119 4.16 8.96 -26.54
C SER A 119 5.13 7.77 -26.57
N SER A 120 5.59 7.29 -25.42
CA SER A 120 6.62 6.24 -25.35
C SER A 120 6.17 4.83 -25.76
N PRO A 121 4.87 4.40 -25.64
CA PRO A 121 4.47 3.08 -26.05
C PRO A 121 4.53 2.90 -27.56
N ASP A 122 5.10 1.77 -27.99
CA ASP A 122 5.15 1.37 -29.40
C ASP A 122 3.77 0.88 -29.88
N LEU A 123 3.19 1.55 -30.88
CA LEU A 123 1.85 1.27 -31.40
C LEU A 123 1.82 0.15 -32.45
N ILE A 124 2.95 -0.48 -32.78
CA ILE A 124 3.03 -1.57 -33.78
C ILE A 124 2.35 -2.84 -33.25
N ASN A 125 2.32 -3.02 -31.93
CA ASN A 125 1.80 -4.24 -31.31
C ASN A 125 0.67 -3.95 -30.31
N ASN A 126 -0.19 -4.97 -30.07
CA ASN A 126 -1.35 -4.85 -29.18
C ASN A 126 -0.97 -4.46 -27.73
N LYS A 127 0.23 -4.83 -27.29
CA LYS A 127 0.71 -4.47 -25.95
C LYS A 127 0.95 -2.96 -25.86
N GLY A 128 1.62 -2.38 -26.84
CA GLY A 128 1.88 -0.93 -26.86
C GLY A 128 0.59 -0.11 -27.00
N ILE A 129 -0.35 -0.56 -27.82
CA ILE A 129 -1.68 0.07 -27.95
C ILE A 129 -2.40 0.07 -26.59
N ARG A 130 -2.40 -1.08 -25.90
CA ARG A 130 -2.97 -1.20 -24.56
C ARG A 130 -2.28 -0.26 -23.57
N ASP A 131 -0.94 -0.28 -23.53
CA ASP A 131 -0.16 0.49 -22.60
C ASP A 131 -0.36 2.01 -22.83
N LYS A 132 -0.46 2.43 -24.08
CA LYS A 132 -0.83 3.81 -24.46
C LYS A 132 -2.20 4.18 -23.92
N ALA A 133 -3.23 3.36 -24.15
CA ALA A 133 -4.58 3.60 -23.66
C ALA A 133 -4.63 3.69 -22.13
N MET A 134 -3.88 2.83 -21.42
CA MET A 134 -3.81 2.85 -19.97
C MET A 134 -3.19 4.16 -19.46
N LEU A 135 -2.09 4.61 -20.04
CA LEU A 135 -1.42 5.86 -19.65
C LEU A 135 -2.33 7.08 -19.92
N GLU A 136 -2.96 7.13 -21.09
CA GLU A 136 -3.90 8.22 -21.45
C GLU A 136 -5.07 8.29 -20.48
N LEU A 137 -5.68 7.14 -20.14
CA LEU A 137 -6.79 7.09 -19.18
C LEU A 137 -6.36 7.52 -17.78
N MET A 138 -5.17 7.11 -17.33
CA MET A 138 -4.64 7.54 -16.04
C MET A 138 -4.42 9.05 -16.00
N TYR A 139 -3.87 9.62 -17.05
CA TYR A 139 -3.60 11.05 -17.12
C TYR A 139 -4.87 11.87 -17.24
N ALA A 140 -5.76 11.49 -18.17
CA ALA A 140 -6.98 12.24 -18.44
C ALA A 140 -7.98 12.24 -17.28
N ALA A 141 -8.10 11.11 -16.56
CA ALA A 141 -9.10 10.95 -15.50
C ALA A 141 -8.49 10.87 -14.09
N GLY A 142 -7.17 10.94 -13.94
CA GLY A 142 -6.51 10.82 -12.64
C GLY A 142 -6.74 9.47 -11.95
N LEU A 143 -6.92 8.40 -12.73
CA LEU A 143 -7.23 7.08 -12.21
C LEU A 143 -6.04 6.49 -11.45
N LYS A 144 -6.32 5.82 -10.34
CA LYS A 144 -5.34 4.96 -9.68
C LYS A 144 -5.18 3.66 -10.46
N VAL A 145 -4.01 3.04 -10.36
CA VAL A 145 -3.71 1.77 -11.05
C VAL A 145 -4.78 0.70 -10.78
N ASN A 146 -5.22 0.53 -9.55
CA ASN A 146 -6.25 -0.46 -9.22
C ASN A 146 -7.62 -0.12 -9.81
N GLU A 147 -7.97 1.16 -9.93
CA GLU A 147 -9.19 1.63 -10.57
C GLU A 147 -9.14 1.35 -12.07
N LEU A 148 -8.00 1.65 -12.70
CA LEU A 148 -7.76 1.34 -14.11
C LEU A 148 -7.86 -0.16 -14.40
N LEU A 149 -7.18 -1.01 -13.59
CA LEU A 149 -7.17 -2.47 -13.77
C LEU A 149 -8.53 -3.13 -13.54
N SER A 150 -9.46 -2.45 -12.83
CA SER A 150 -10.82 -2.94 -12.61
C SER A 150 -11.82 -2.51 -13.68
N LEU A 151 -11.42 -1.65 -14.63
CA LEU A 151 -12.30 -1.19 -15.70
C LEU A 151 -12.69 -2.30 -16.66
N THR A 152 -13.94 -2.28 -17.04
CA THR A 152 -14.50 -3.10 -18.11
C THR A 152 -14.96 -2.21 -19.28
N ILE A 153 -15.22 -2.81 -20.44
CA ILE A 153 -15.74 -2.08 -21.60
C ILE A 153 -17.10 -1.40 -21.32
N PHE A 154 -17.86 -1.91 -20.35
CA PHE A 154 -19.16 -1.33 -19.94
C PHE A 154 -19.02 -0.11 -19.02
N ASP A 155 -17.82 0.13 -18.48
CA ASP A 155 -17.55 1.27 -17.62
C ASP A 155 -17.09 2.51 -18.43
N VAL A 156 -16.82 2.35 -19.72
CA VAL A 156 -16.34 3.42 -20.60
C VAL A 156 -17.43 3.80 -21.59
N ASN A 157 -17.83 5.07 -21.60
CA ASN A 157 -18.78 5.60 -22.58
C ASN A 157 -18.08 6.64 -23.46
N LEU A 158 -17.69 6.21 -24.66
CA LEU A 158 -16.98 7.07 -25.61
C LEU A 158 -17.89 8.16 -26.20
N LYS A 159 -19.21 7.91 -26.37
CA LYS A 159 -20.14 8.88 -26.91
C LYS A 159 -20.37 10.06 -25.97
N LEU A 160 -20.45 9.80 -24.68
CA LEU A 160 -20.68 10.79 -23.64
C LEU A 160 -19.38 11.20 -22.93
N SER A 161 -18.24 10.67 -23.38
CA SER A 161 -16.89 10.99 -22.88
C SER A 161 -16.77 10.88 -21.36
N TYR A 162 -17.23 9.78 -20.77
CA TYR A 162 -17.07 9.52 -19.35
C TYR A 162 -16.63 8.08 -19.05
N ILE A 163 -15.98 7.92 -17.88
CA ILE A 163 -15.63 6.62 -17.29
C ILE A 163 -16.33 6.51 -15.94
N LYS A 164 -16.93 5.35 -15.69
CA LYS A 164 -17.51 4.98 -14.41
C LYS A 164 -16.51 4.11 -13.65
N CYS A 165 -15.91 4.63 -12.59
CA CYS A 165 -15.00 3.86 -11.73
C CYS A 165 -15.62 3.53 -10.39
N VAL A 166 -15.34 2.33 -9.91
CA VAL A 166 -15.64 1.94 -8.54
C VAL A 166 -14.32 1.99 -7.74
N GLY A 167 -14.16 3.05 -6.97
CA GLY A 167 -12.98 3.22 -6.11
C GLY A 167 -12.87 2.16 -5.00
N THR A 168 -11.68 1.97 -4.46
CA THR A 168 -11.32 0.97 -3.43
C THR A 168 -12.20 0.99 -2.17
N LYS A 169 -12.96 2.06 -1.91
CA LYS A 169 -13.95 2.16 -0.82
C LYS A 169 -15.39 2.10 -1.33
N LYS A 170 -15.67 1.44 -2.47
CA LYS A 170 -16.98 1.39 -3.13
C LYS A 170 -17.58 2.77 -3.47
N ARG A 171 -16.76 3.83 -3.50
CA ARG A 171 -17.16 5.12 -4.00
C ARG A 171 -17.21 5.04 -5.52
N ARG A 172 -18.40 5.17 -6.08
CA ARG A 172 -18.59 5.30 -7.53
C ARG A 172 -18.18 6.72 -7.91
N GLY A 173 -17.18 6.84 -8.78
CA GLY A 173 -16.79 8.11 -9.41
C GLY A 173 -17.19 8.09 -10.88
N LEU A 174 -17.75 9.20 -11.34
CA LEU A 174 -17.89 9.52 -12.77
C LEU A 174 -16.74 10.48 -13.11
N PHE A 175 -15.88 10.05 -14.02
CA PHE A 175 -14.77 10.86 -14.49
C PHE A 175 -15.05 11.25 -15.93
N GLN A 176 -15.07 12.55 -16.21
CA GLN A 176 -15.18 13.06 -17.57
C GLN A 176 -13.84 12.86 -18.27
N LEU A 177 -13.86 12.23 -19.43
CA LEU A 177 -12.69 12.17 -20.30
C LEU A 177 -12.52 13.55 -20.92
N ALA A 178 -11.42 14.22 -20.58
CA ALA A 178 -11.01 15.38 -21.38
C ALA A 178 -10.62 14.83 -22.77
N LEU A 179 -11.50 15.05 -23.75
CA LEU A 179 -11.14 14.76 -25.14
C LEU A 179 -10.00 15.71 -25.48
N MET A 180 -8.78 15.19 -25.57
CA MET A 180 -7.72 15.89 -26.29
C MET A 180 -8.25 16.11 -27.71
N PRO A 181 -8.19 17.33 -28.27
CA PRO A 181 -8.55 17.53 -29.66
C PRO A 181 -7.67 16.58 -30.49
N SER A 182 -8.31 15.62 -31.16
CA SER A 182 -7.65 14.79 -32.16
C SER A 182 -7.10 15.75 -33.21
N ASN A 183 -5.80 15.99 -33.21
CA ASN A 183 -5.15 16.52 -34.40
C ASN A 183 -5.32 15.46 -35.50
N ILE A 184 -6.35 15.66 -36.33
CA ILE A 184 -6.49 15.02 -37.63
C ILE A 184 -5.45 15.61 -38.56
#